data_913dd02be0112c7896f1358d9b48a72e
#
_entry.id   913dd02be0112c7896f1358d9b48a72e
#
_cell.length_a   1.000
_cell.length_b   1.000
_cell.length_c   1.000
_cell.angle_alpha   90.00
_cell.angle_beta   90.00
_cell.angle_gamma   90.00
#
_symmetry.space_group_name_H-M   'P 1'
#
loop_
_entity.id
_entity.type
_entity.pdbx_description
1 polymer ?
#
loop_
_entity_poly.entity_id
_entity_poly.type
_entity_poly.pdbx_seq_one_letter_code
_entity_poly.pdbx_strand_id
1 'polypeptide(L)'
;ELYEVEDSLELEDLIGVCFQKIVQLLPSMAQIREEQQQACMESCLSLYQITGRSSFSHFRQILLEAFDRLLCQPEIQPGLEGTVLGLLYGYDSSYDERIQRTAAGYLQGTDDMQMKSAAFLRGLFYTARDFVFVRENFLGMIDGLLAKLSVDAFMKLLPELRQAFGYFTPLETDRIAKNCLLYTSP
;
A
#
# COMPACT_ATOMS: atom_id res chain seq x y z
N GLU A 1 39.01 -19.32 -7.30
CA GLU A 1 38.82 -17.84 -7.25
C GLU A 1 38.35 -17.25 -8.61
N LEU A 2 38.98 -17.64 -9.76
CA LEU A 2 38.55 -17.14 -11.09
C LEU A 2 37.17 -17.69 -11.51
N TYR A 3 36.86 -18.94 -11.23
CA TYR A 3 35.57 -19.58 -11.53
C TYR A 3 34.43 -19.02 -10.67
N GLU A 4 34.67 -18.69 -9.41
CA GLU A 4 33.66 -18.08 -8.52
C GLU A 4 33.27 -16.64 -8.97
N VAL A 5 34.18 -15.91 -9.60
CA VAL A 5 33.91 -14.56 -10.13
C VAL A 5 33.10 -14.61 -11.42
N GLU A 6 33.36 -15.56 -12.32
CA GLU A 6 32.56 -15.75 -13.54
C GLU A 6 31.14 -16.20 -13.21
N ASP A 7 30.95 -17.17 -12.33
CA ASP A 7 29.64 -17.64 -11.87
C ASP A 7 28.84 -16.52 -11.19
N SER A 8 29.48 -15.59 -10.46
CA SER A 8 28.81 -14.47 -9.83
C SER A 8 28.32 -13.41 -10.82
N LEU A 9 29.08 -13.14 -11.88
CA LEU A 9 28.69 -12.20 -12.94
C LEU A 9 27.53 -12.74 -13.78
N GLU A 10 27.54 -14.01 -14.13
CA GLU A 10 26.43 -14.66 -14.84
C GLU A 10 25.14 -14.66 -14.00
N LEU A 11 25.25 -14.82 -12.69
CA LEU A 11 24.12 -14.76 -11.76
C LEU A 11 23.53 -13.35 -11.66
N GLU A 12 24.36 -12.31 -11.58
CA GLU A 12 23.92 -10.92 -11.55
C GLU A 12 23.21 -10.53 -12.84
N ASP A 13 23.72 -10.93 -14.00
CA ASP A 13 23.07 -10.71 -15.30
C ASP A 13 21.72 -11.42 -15.38
N LEU A 14 21.62 -12.65 -14.91
CA LEU A 14 20.37 -13.40 -14.86
C LEU A 14 19.34 -12.71 -13.96
N ILE A 15 19.75 -12.26 -12.78
CA ILE A 15 18.89 -11.51 -11.85
C ILE A 15 18.40 -10.22 -12.54
N GLY A 16 19.29 -9.52 -13.25
CA GLY A 16 18.94 -8.31 -13.99
C GLY A 16 17.85 -8.55 -15.05
N VAL A 17 18.00 -9.61 -15.84
CA VAL A 17 17.00 -10.01 -16.85
C VAL A 17 15.67 -10.39 -16.19
N CYS A 18 15.70 -11.18 -15.12
CA CYS A 18 14.49 -11.54 -14.37
C CYS A 18 13.78 -10.29 -13.80
N PHE A 19 14.54 -9.38 -13.21
CA PHE A 19 14.01 -8.14 -12.65
C PHE A 19 13.35 -7.27 -13.71
N GLN A 20 13.99 -7.07 -14.86
CA GLN A 20 13.41 -6.33 -15.98
C GLN A 20 12.09 -6.94 -16.45
N LYS A 21 12.00 -8.26 -16.53
CA LYS A 21 10.75 -8.96 -16.88
C LYS A 21 9.65 -8.74 -15.85
N ILE A 22 9.98 -8.83 -14.56
CA ILE A 22 9.02 -8.56 -13.46
C ILE A 22 8.49 -7.13 -13.57
N VAL A 23 9.38 -6.15 -13.74
CA VAL A 23 9.00 -4.72 -13.83
C VAL A 23 8.09 -4.45 -15.05
N GLN A 24 8.33 -5.14 -16.18
CA GLN A 24 7.46 -5.04 -17.36
C GLN A 24 6.06 -5.62 -17.11
N LEU A 25 5.94 -6.62 -16.24
CA LEU A 25 4.67 -7.28 -15.92
C LEU A 25 3.88 -6.55 -14.83
N LEU A 26 4.51 -5.70 -14.01
CA LEU A 26 3.86 -5.02 -12.89
C LEU A 26 2.55 -4.30 -13.29
N PRO A 27 2.46 -3.53 -14.39
CA PRO A 27 1.20 -2.88 -14.76
C PRO A 27 0.04 -3.85 -15.00
N SER A 28 0.31 -5.09 -15.44
CA SER A 28 -0.73 -6.11 -15.63
C SER A 28 -1.33 -6.62 -14.31
N MET A 29 -0.65 -6.40 -13.19
CA MET A 29 -1.18 -6.73 -11.85
C MET A 29 -2.39 -5.87 -11.46
N ALA A 30 -2.69 -4.80 -12.19
CA ALA A 30 -3.91 -4.01 -11.95
C ALA A 30 -5.19 -4.84 -12.15
N GLN A 31 -5.17 -5.81 -13.07
CA GLN A 31 -6.33 -6.63 -13.47
C GLN A 31 -6.37 -8.00 -12.80
N ILE A 32 -5.73 -8.15 -11.64
CA ILE A 32 -5.75 -9.41 -10.87
C ILE A 32 -7.12 -9.66 -10.24
N ARG A 33 -7.41 -10.94 -9.98
CA ARG A 33 -8.59 -11.30 -9.20
C ARG A 33 -8.36 -10.98 -7.72
N GLU A 34 -9.46 -10.79 -6.99
CA GLU A 34 -9.42 -10.46 -5.56
C GLU A 34 -8.63 -11.51 -4.75
N GLU A 35 -8.76 -12.80 -5.07
CA GLU A 35 -8.05 -13.88 -4.38
C GLU A 35 -6.52 -13.81 -4.55
N GLN A 36 -6.04 -13.14 -5.60
CA GLN A 36 -4.61 -12.97 -5.89
C GLN A 36 -4.03 -11.69 -5.27
N GLN A 37 -4.88 -10.80 -4.77
CA GLN A 37 -4.48 -9.47 -4.30
C GLN A 37 -3.41 -9.56 -3.21
N GLN A 38 -3.60 -10.44 -2.22
CA GLN A 38 -2.65 -10.61 -1.12
C GLN A 38 -1.26 -11.04 -1.61
N ALA A 39 -1.18 -12.03 -2.51
CA ALA A 39 0.08 -12.47 -3.08
C ALA A 39 0.79 -11.38 -3.88
N CYS A 40 0.03 -10.54 -4.58
CA CYS A 40 0.59 -9.40 -5.31
C CYS A 40 1.12 -8.30 -4.38
N MET A 41 0.41 -8.00 -3.27
CA MET A 41 0.87 -7.07 -2.25
C MET A 41 2.20 -7.54 -1.62
N GLU A 42 2.29 -8.83 -1.27
CA GLU A 42 3.52 -9.44 -0.73
C GLU A 42 4.67 -9.40 -1.73
N SER A 43 4.37 -9.64 -3.02
CA SER A 43 5.36 -9.54 -4.09
C SER A 43 5.90 -8.13 -4.26
N CYS A 44 5.05 -7.11 -4.24
CA CYS A 44 5.46 -5.71 -4.30
C CYS A 44 6.37 -5.33 -3.12
N LEU A 45 5.99 -5.73 -1.90
CA LEU A 45 6.82 -5.49 -0.71
C LEU A 45 8.17 -6.21 -0.81
N SER A 46 8.19 -7.46 -1.27
CA SER A 46 9.42 -8.24 -1.45
C SER A 46 10.36 -7.59 -2.47
N LEU A 47 9.85 -7.15 -3.62
CA LEU A 47 10.63 -6.41 -4.62
C LEU A 47 11.21 -5.11 -4.05
N TYR A 48 10.40 -4.37 -3.29
CA TYR A 48 10.84 -3.14 -2.63
C TYR A 48 11.98 -3.42 -1.63
N GLN A 49 11.87 -4.46 -0.82
CA GLN A 49 12.88 -4.86 0.16
C GLN A 49 14.18 -5.33 -0.52
N ILE A 50 14.08 -6.12 -1.60
CA ILE A 50 15.24 -6.58 -2.38
C ILE A 50 16.02 -5.39 -2.93
N THR A 51 15.34 -4.44 -3.57
CA THR A 51 15.98 -3.24 -4.12
C THR A 51 16.48 -2.26 -3.05
N GLY A 52 16.13 -2.45 -1.78
CA GLY A 52 16.70 -1.74 -0.64
C GLY A 52 18.10 -2.22 -0.23
N ARG A 53 18.51 -3.41 -0.68
CA ARG A 53 19.86 -3.95 -0.41
C ARG A 53 20.87 -3.28 -1.33
N SER A 54 22.09 -3.06 -0.83
CA SER A 54 23.16 -2.37 -1.58
C SER A 54 23.44 -3.01 -2.95
N SER A 55 23.47 -4.34 -3.02
CA SER A 55 23.71 -5.10 -4.25
C SER A 55 22.67 -4.88 -5.35
N PHE A 56 21.42 -4.54 -4.99
CA PHE A 56 20.31 -4.38 -5.91
C PHE A 56 19.75 -2.95 -5.94
N SER A 57 20.43 -2.00 -5.30
CA SER A 57 19.98 -0.60 -5.20
C SER A 57 19.84 0.10 -6.56
N HIS A 58 20.61 -0.32 -7.56
CA HIS A 58 20.53 0.20 -8.93
C HIS A 58 19.19 -0.12 -9.62
N PHE A 59 18.44 -1.12 -9.15
CA PHE A 59 17.08 -1.42 -9.65
C PHE A 59 15.98 -0.60 -8.97
N ARG A 60 16.31 0.12 -7.89
CA ARG A 60 15.31 0.85 -7.08
C ARG A 60 14.50 1.83 -7.92
N GLN A 61 15.17 2.69 -8.69
CA GLN A 61 14.51 3.72 -9.48
C GLN A 61 13.57 3.11 -10.53
N ILE A 62 14.00 2.04 -11.20
CA ILE A 62 13.20 1.34 -12.21
C ILE A 62 11.94 0.73 -11.57
N LEU A 63 12.05 0.19 -10.35
CA LEU A 63 10.91 -0.34 -9.61
C LEU A 63 9.90 0.75 -9.23
N LEU A 64 10.38 1.89 -8.71
CA LEU A 64 9.51 3.01 -8.32
C LEU A 64 8.74 3.56 -9.50
N GLU A 65 9.39 3.73 -10.66
CA GLU A 65 8.74 4.13 -11.90
C GLU A 65 7.70 3.11 -12.39
N ALA A 66 7.95 1.82 -12.17
CA ALA A 66 6.98 0.78 -12.50
C ALA A 66 5.77 0.79 -11.54
N PHE A 67 5.99 1.09 -10.27
CA PHE A 67 4.92 1.31 -9.31
C PHE A 67 4.04 2.52 -9.69
N ASP A 68 4.65 3.63 -10.12
CA ASP A 68 3.88 4.77 -10.62
C ASP A 68 3.05 4.41 -11.87
N ARG A 69 3.60 3.63 -12.80
CA ARG A 69 2.85 3.13 -13.95
C ARG A 69 1.69 2.20 -13.55
N LEU A 70 1.89 1.37 -12.53
CA LEU A 70 0.84 0.52 -11.97
C LEU A 70 -0.29 1.37 -11.36
N LEU A 71 0.04 2.42 -10.61
CA LEU A 71 -0.94 3.36 -10.03
C LEU A 71 -1.72 4.19 -11.06
N CYS A 72 -1.24 4.23 -12.31
CA CYS A 72 -1.96 4.88 -13.41
C CYS A 72 -2.97 3.96 -14.12
N GLN A 73 -3.05 2.67 -13.73
CA GLN A 73 -3.99 1.75 -14.34
C GLN A 73 -5.42 2.00 -13.79
N PRO A 74 -6.43 2.08 -14.66
CA PRO A 74 -7.79 2.48 -14.26
C PRO A 74 -8.51 1.47 -13.36
N GLU A 75 -8.10 0.21 -13.39
CA GLU A 75 -8.78 -0.90 -12.70
C GLU A 75 -7.91 -1.52 -11.59
N ILE A 76 -6.97 -0.75 -11.04
CA ILE A 76 -6.12 -1.24 -9.96
C ILE A 76 -6.95 -1.67 -8.75
N GLN A 77 -6.62 -2.85 -8.22
CA GLN A 77 -7.28 -3.34 -7.01
C GLN A 77 -6.92 -2.46 -5.80
N PRO A 78 -7.92 -2.06 -4.97
CA PRO A 78 -7.72 -1.06 -3.91
C PRO A 78 -6.62 -1.42 -2.91
N GLY A 79 -6.53 -2.68 -2.49
CA GLY A 79 -5.47 -3.12 -1.58
C GLY A 79 -4.07 -3.04 -2.21
N LEU A 80 -3.95 -3.35 -3.49
CA LEU A 80 -2.69 -3.19 -4.23
C LEU A 80 -2.34 -1.70 -4.39
N GLU A 81 -3.32 -0.85 -4.68
CA GLU A 81 -3.12 0.60 -4.76
C GLU A 81 -2.60 1.18 -3.43
N GLY A 82 -3.24 0.82 -2.30
CA GLY A 82 -2.80 1.23 -0.97
C GLY A 82 -1.39 0.75 -0.64
N THR A 83 -1.08 -0.52 -0.96
CA THR A 83 0.25 -1.11 -0.77
C THR A 83 1.33 -0.35 -1.53
N VAL A 84 1.11 -0.11 -2.82
CA VAL A 84 2.09 0.58 -3.67
C VAL A 84 2.26 2.04 -3.26
N LEU A 85 1.18 2.75 -2.93
CA LEU A 85 1.26 4.10 -2.39
C LEU A 85 2.04 4.17 -1.08
N GLY A 86 1.84 3.20 -0.19
CA GLY A 86 2.61 3.12 1.06
C GLY A 86 4.10 2.87 0.83
N LEU A 87 4.48 2.03 -0.15
CA LEU A 87 5.88 1.79 -0.51
C LEU A 87 6.53 3.05 -1.12
N LEU A 88 5.82 3.74 -2.00
CA LEU A 88 6.29 4.99 -2.60
C LEU A 88 6.44 6.10 -1.55
N TYR A 89 5.49 6.23 -0.62
CA TYR A 89 5.59 7.14 0.51
C TYR A 89 6.80 6.84 1.41
N GLY A 90 7.10 5.58 1.65
CA GLY A 90 8.30 5.18 2.40
C GLY A 90 9.61 5.57 1.72
N TYR A 91 9.60 5.84 0.42
CA TYR A 91 10.73 6.37 -0.33
C TYR A 91 10.71 7.90 -0.42
N ASP A 92 9.55 8.48 -0.71
CA ASP A 92 9.35 9.92 -0.90
C ASP A 92 8.04 10.38 -0.24
N SER A 93 8.16 11.20 0.80
CA SER A 93 7.01 11.74 1.54
C SER A 93 6.08 12.65 0.70
N SER A 94 6.46 13.02 -0.52
CA SER A 94 5.61 13.79 -1.43
C SER A 94 4.34 13.04 -1.85
N TYR A 95 4.31 11.71 -1.71
CA TYR A 95 3.11 10.88 -1.97
C TYR A 95 2.00 11.04 -0.90
N ASP A 96 2.26 11.76 0.17
CA ASP A 96 1.29 12.04 1.25
C ASP A 96 -0.05 12.58 0.73
N GLU A 97 -0.02 13.65 -0.06
CA GLU A 97 -1.25 14.24 -0.61
C GLU A 97 -2.01 13.25 -1.51
N ARG A 98 -1.30 12.42 -2.25
CA ARG A 98 -1.91 11.39 -3.09
C ARG A 98 -2.61 10.33 -2.25
N ILE A 99 -1.99 9.86 -1.16
CA ILE A 99 -2.61 8.93 -0.21
C ILE A 99 -3.90 9.51 0.36
N GLN A 100 -3.86 10.75 0.88
CA GLN A 100 -5.03 11.41 1.47
C GLN A 100 -6.15 11.58 0.46
N ARG A 101 -5.84 12.04 -0.76
CA ARG A 101 -6.80 12.22 -1.83
C ARG A 101 -7.45 10.90 -2.26
N THR A 102 -6.65 9.84 -2.40
CA THR A 102 -7.15 8.50 -2.77
C THR A 102 -8.06 7.94 -1.68
N ALA A 103 -7.65 8.00 -0.41
CA ALA A 103 -8.47 7.57 0.72
C ALA A 103 -9.82 8.34 0.78
N ALA A 104 -9.77 9.67 0.62
CA ALA A 104 -10.98 10.49 0.58
C ALA A 104 -11.87 10.14 -0.62
N GLY A 105 -11.29 9.87 -1.78
CA GLY A 105 -12.02 9.46 -2.99
C GLY A 105 -12.80 8.15 -2.79
N TYR A 106 -12.20 7.17 -2.14
CA TYR A 106 -12.89 5.93 -1.79
C TYR A 106 -14.04 6.18 -0.81
N LEU A 107 -13.81 6.89 0.28
CA LEU A 107 -14.79 7.10 1.36
C LEU A 107 -15.93 8.06 0.98
N GLN A 108 -15.69 9.00 0.05
CA GLN A 108 -16.69 9.96 -0.43
C GLN A 108 -17.36 9.53 -1.74
N GLY A 109 -16.93 8.44 -2.34
CA GLY A 109 -17.42 7.94 -3.60
C GLY A 109 -18.80 7.27 -3.50
N THR A 110 -19.15 6.52 -4.53
CA THR A 110 -20.36 5.69 -4.54
C THR A 110 -20.30 4.58 -3.49
N ASP A 111 -21.41 3.94 -3.18
CA ASP A 111 -21.47 2.81 -2.23
C ASP A 111 -20.44 1.72 -2.56
N ASP A 112 -20.23 1.42 -3.85
CA ASP A 112 -19.21 0.46 -4.30
C ASP A 112 -17.79 0.93 -3.98
N MET A 113 -17.50 2.22 -4.17
CA MET A 113 -16.21 2.81 -3.80
C MET A 113 -15.99 2.78 -2.28
N GLN A 114 -17.03 3.11 -1.51
CA GLN A 114 -16.97 3.06 -0.05
C GLN A 114 -16.62 1.65 0.44
N MET A 115 -17.23 0.62 -0.13
CA MET A 115 -16.93 -0.77 0.22
C MET A 115 -15.48 -1.18 -0.09
N LYS A 116 -14.84 -0.53 -1.06
CA LYS A 116 -13.43 -0.75 -1.42
C LYS A 116 -12.45 0.00 -0.52
N SER A 117 -12.91 0.98 0.27
CA SER A 117 -12.04 1.82 1.11
C SER A 117 -11.26 1.02 2.15
N ALA A 118 -11.85 0.02 2.77
CA ALA A 118 -11.17 -0.82 3.76
C ALA A 118 -10.06 -1.66 3.14
N ALA A 119 -10.24 -2.18 1.92
CA ALA A 119 -9.19 -2.89 1.20
C ALA A 119 -8.03 -1.95 0.87
N PHE A 120 -8.30 -0.71 0.46
CA PHE A 120 -7.28 0.32 0.26
C PHE A 120 -6.50 0.60 1.56
N LEU A 121 -7.20 0.85 2.67
CA LEU A 121 -6.58 1.10 3.96
C LEU A 121 -5.75 -0.10 4.44
N ARG A 122 -6.24 -1.33 4.22
CA ARG A 122 -5.50 -2.55 4.52
C ARG A 122 -4.16 -2.59 3.78
N GLY A 123 -4.16 -2.29 2.48
CA GLY A 123 -2.94 -2.23 1.69
C GLY A 123 -1.97 -1.14 2.16
N LEU A 124 -2.48 0.05 2.46
CA LEU A 124 -1.69 1.16 2.97
C LEU A 124 -1.05 0.83 4.32
N PHE A 125 -1.82 0.30 5.28
CA PHE A 125 -1.32 -0.03 6.61
C PHE A 125 -0.39 -1.25 6.60
N TYR A 126 -0.49 -2.11 5.61
CA TYR A 126 0.46 -3.21 5.41
C TYR A 126 1.89 -2.72 5.17
N THR A 127 2.07 -1.57 4.48
CA THR A 127 3.38 -1.06 4.06
C THR A 127 3.79 0.26 4.70
N ALA A 128 2.84 1.06 5.18
CA ALA A 128 3.08 2.39 5.75
C ALA A 128 2.22 2.65 7.00
N ARG A 129 2.33 1.78 8.02
CA ARG A 129 1.60 1.95 9.29
C ARG A 129 1.92 3.26 10.00
N ASP A 130 3.17 3.68 9.94
CA ASP A 130 3.67 4.91 10.55
C ASP A 130 3.03 6.17 9.96
N PHE A 131 2.53 6.12 8.72
CA PHE A 131 1.80 7.22 8.09
C PHE A 131 0.69 7.77 8.98
N VAL A 132 -0.05 6.89 9.64
CA VAL A 132 -1.15 7.22 10.56
C VAL A 132 -0.67 8.07 11.75
N PHE A 133 0.56 7.86 12.21
CA PHE A 133 1.12 8.55 13.38
C PHE A 133 1.87 9.83 13.02
N VAL A 134 2.36 9.91 11.79
CA VAL A 134 3.04 11.11 11.26
C VAL A 134 2.02 12.15 10.80
N ARG A 135 0.88 11.69 10.29
CA ARG A 135 -0.21 12.56 9.77
C ARG A 135 -1.40 12.54 10.72
N GLU A 136 -1.30 13.35 11.79
CA GLU A 136 -2.30 13.42 12.86
C GLU A 136 -3.74 13.62 12.34
N ASN A 137 -3.92 14.38 11.28
CA ASN A 137 -5.24 14.66 10.71
C ASN A 137 -5.81 13.51 9.86
N PHE A 138 -5.00 12.52 9.46
CA PHE A 138 -5.45 11.45 8.57
C PHE A 138 -6.49 10.55 9.22
N LEU A 139 -6.28 10.17 10.47
CA LEU A 139 -7.26 9.39 11.24
C LEU A 139 -8.56 10.17 11.47
N GLY A 140 -8.46 11.44 11.82
CA GLY A 140 -9.64 12.30 11.98
C GLY A 140 -10.43 12.45 10.68
N MET A 141 -9.74 12.52 9.54
CA MET A 141 -10.40 12.51 8.22
C MET A 141 -11.14 11.19 7.98
N ILE A 142 -10.51 10.04 8.23
CA ILE A 142 -11.14 8.72 8.06
C ILE A 142 -12.33 8.59 9.01
N ASP A 143 -12.19 8.92 10.28
CA ASP A 143 -13.26 8.86 11.28
C ASP A 143 -14.46 9.72 10.87
N GLY A 144 -14.22 10.98 10.49
CA GLY A 144 -15.25 11.89 10.03
C GLY A 144 -15.96 11.46 8.72
N LEU A 145 -15.28 10.66 7.88
CA LEU A 145 -15.89 10.11 6.67
C LEU A 145 -16.66 8.82 6.98
N LEU A 146 -16.14 7.95 7.85
CA LEU A 146 -16.84 6.74 8.31
C LEU A 146 -18.12 7.09 9.08
N ALA A 147 -18.11 8.16 9.88
CA ALA A 147 -19.28 8.63 10.60
C ALA A 147 -20.46 9.09 9.69
N LYS A 148 -20.20 9.38 8.42
CA LYS A 148 -21.22 9.75 7.42
C LYS A 148 -21.86 8.56 6.73
N LEU A 149 -21.27 7.36 6.89
CA LEU A 149 -21.82 6.14 6.30
C LEU A 149 -23.16 5.79 6.98
N SER A 150 -24.06 5.16 6.22
CA SER A 150 -25.22 4.51 6.82
C SER A 150 -24.80 3.38 7.75
N VAL A 151 -25.61 3.06 8.74
CA VAL A 151 -25.34 1.94 9.67
C VAL A 151 -25.10 0.65 8.90
N ASP A 152 -25.90 0.36 7.87
CA ASP A 152 -25.79 -0.84 7.06
C ASP A 152 -24.47 -0.87 6.27
N ALA A 153 -24.05 0.25 5.67
CA ALA A 153 -22.79 0.37 4.96
C ALA A 153 -21.61 0.17 5.93
N PHE A 154 -21.65 0.82 7.09
CA PHE A 154 -20.61 0.66 8.11
C PHE A 154 -20.49 -0.77 8.61
N MET A 155 -21.63 -1.44 8.90
CA MET A 155 -21.62 -2.83 9.36
C MET A 155 -21.05 -3.82 8.33
N LYS A 156 -21.29 -3.57 7.03
CA LYS A 156 -20.69 -4.35 5.95
C LYS A 156 -19.19 -4.13 5.84
N LEU A 157 -18.72 -2.92 6.09
CA LEU A 157 -17.31 -2.52 5.99
C LEU A 157 -16.48 -2.96 7.21
N LEU A 158 -17.12 -3.12 8.37
CA LEU A 158 -16.46 -3.37 9.65
C LEU A 158 -15.53 -4.59 9.68
N PRO A 159 -15.85 -5.76 9.07
CA PRO A 159 -14.94 -6.89 9.04
C PRO A 159 -13.62 -6.58 8.31
N GLU A 160 -13.69 -5.89 7.18
CA GLU A 160 -12.53 -5.48 6.39
C GLU A 160 -11.71 -4.40 7.11
N LEU A 161 -12.36 -3.43 7.76
CA LEU A 161 -11.68 -2.45 8.61
C LEU A 161 -10.91 -3.12 9.75
N ARG A 162 -11.48 -4.14 10.39
CA ARG A 162 -10.78 -4.90 11.43
C ARG A 162 -9.52 -5.57 10.90
N GLN A 163 -9.54 -6.08 9.67
CA GLN A 163 -8.34 -6.64 9.03
C GLN A 163 -7.30 -5.55 8.76
N ALA A 164 -7.72 -4.38 8.27
CA ALA A 164 -6.82 -3.25 8.04
C ALA A 164 -6.13 -2.80 9.32
N PHE A 165 -6.89 -2.64 10.41
CA PHE A 165 -6.33 -2.27 11.72
C PHE A 165 -5.61 -3.41 12.43
N GLY A 166 -5.74 -4.65 11.97
CA GLY A 166 -5.02 -5.81 12.50
C GLY A 166 -3.50 -5.76 12.31
N TYR A 167 -2.99 -4.88 11.46
CA TYR A 167 -1.54 -4.65 11.31
C TYR A 167 -0.93 -3.83 12.46
N PHE A 168 -1.74 -3.15 13.25
CA PHE A 168 -1.27 -2.35 14.39
C PHE A 168 -1.09 -3.21 15.64
N THR A 169 -0.06 -2.91 16.40
CA THR A 169 0.14 -3.50 17.72
C THR A 169 -0.92 -3.00 18.71
N PRO A 170 -1.18 -3.69 19.84
CA PRO A 170 -2.11 -3.22 20.85
C PRO A 170 -1.82 -1.78 21.34
N LEU A 171 -0.53 -1.42 21.47
CA LEU A 171 -0.13 -0.08 21.89
C LEU A 171 -0.43 0.98 20.81
N GLU A 172 -0.22 0.65 19.55
CA GLU A 172 -0.56 1.53 18.42
C GLU A 172 -2.08 1.70 18.31
N THR A 173 -2.84 0.62 18.48
CA THR A 173 -4.32 0.66 18.48
C THR A 173 -4.85 1.55 19.60
N ASP A 174 -4.29 1.45 20.81
CA ASP A 174 -4.63 2.32 21.96
C ASP A 174 -4.36 3.81 21.63
N ARG A 175 -3.24 4.08 20.96
CA ARG A 175 -2.88 5.44 20.54
C ARG A 175 -3.85 5.98 19.48
N ILE A 176 -4.23 5.15 18.51
CA ILE A 176 -5.23 5.48 17.48
C ILE A 176 -6.57 5.80 18.14
N ALA A 177 -7.04 4.95 19.06
CA ALA A 177 -8.31 5.15 19.76
C ALA A 177 -8.32 6.46 20.57
N LYS A 178 -7.24 6.79 21.26
CA LYS A 178 -7.11 8.07 21.98
C LYS A 178 -7.16 9.28 21.06
N ASN A 179 -6.52 9.21 19.89
CA ASN A 179 -6.56 10.28 18.92
C ASN A 179 -7.99 10.49 18.36
N CYS A 180 -8.69 9.41 17.99
CA CYS A 180 -10.08 9.50 17.52
C CYS A 180 -11.00 10.12 18.58
N LEU A 181 -10.86 9.75 19.86
CA LEU A 181 -11.64 10.32 20.96
C LEU A 181 -11.40 11.83 21.18
N LEU A 182 -10.20 12.32 20.91
CA LEU A 182 -9.89 13.76 21.01
C LEU A 182 -10.58 14.60 19.93
N TYR A 183 -10.83 14.01 18.75
CA TYR A 183 -11.52 14.70 17.65
C TYR A 183 -13.06 14.57 17.70
N THR A 184 -13.59 13.66 18.49
CA THR A 184 -15.04 13.44 18.65
C THR A 184 -15.63 14.10 19.89
N SER A 185 -14.81 14.76 20.72
CA SER A 185 -15.33 15.56 21.85
C SER A 185 -15.82 16.90 21.36
N PRO A 186 -17.11 17.28 21.66
CA PRO A 186 -17.72 18.53 21.25
C PRO A 186 -17.03 19.76 21.86
#